data_0e7df679a13b6df234faf7fb975b1b17
#
_entry.id   0e7df679a13b6df234faf7fb975b1b17
#
_cell.length_a   1.000
_cell.length_b   1.000
_cell.length_c   1.000
_cell.angle_alpha   90.00
_cell.angle_beta   90.00
_cell.angle_gamma   90.00
#
_symmetry.space_group_name_H-M   'P 1'
#
loop_
_entity.id
_entity.type
_entity.pdbx_description
1 polymer ?
#
loop_
_entity_poly.entity_id
_entity_poly.type
_entity_poly.pdbx_seq_one_letter_code
_entity_poly.pdbx_strand_id
1 'polypeptide(L)'
;MAIVKSKLLKQLSKNWPGFLKKDLDKVSSIVLNEIKRALKRGHSVELRGFGIFKTRIQKASIRRNPRTGQKVAIAEKKQINFKMAKDMFKKINNVD
;
A
#
# COMPACT_ATOMS: atom_id res chain seq x y z
N MET A 1 4.81 -12.14 -10.47
CA MET A 1 6.03 -11.33 -10.38
C MET A 1 5.70 -9.94 -9.82
N ALA A 2 6.57 -9.44 -8.97
CA ALA A 2 6.39 -8.09 -8.44
C ALA A 2 7.14 -7.08 -9.30
N ILE A 3 6.52 -5.94 -9.55
CA ILE A 3 7.18 -4.82 -10.22
C ILE A 3 7.76 -3.92 -9.14
N VAL A 4 9.07 -3.77 -9.13
CA VAL A 4 9.75 -2.91 -8.16
C VAL A 4 9.69 -1.45 -8.61
N LYS A 5 9.90 -0.53 -7.65
CA LYS A 5 9.80 0.92 -7.89
C LYS A 5 10.66 1.38 -9.08
N SER A 6 11.88 0.86 -9.21
CA SER A 6 12.78 1.23 -10.28
C SER A 6 12.21 0.92 -11.67
N LYS A 7 11.54 -0.22 -11.80
CA LYS A 7 10.89 -0.60 -13.07
C LYS A 7 9.67 0.27 -13.36
N LEU A 8 8.89 0.60 -12.34
CA LEU A 8 7.76 1.52 -12.49
C LEU A 8 8.22 2.89 -12.98
N LEU A 9 9.30 3.42 -12.40
CA LEU A 9 9.87 4.69 -12.81
C LEU A 9 10.40 4.65 -14.24
N LYS A 10 10.97 3.52 -14.64
CA LYS A 10 11.43 3.32 -16.01
C LYS A 10 10.28 3.41 -17.01
N GLN A 11 9.17 2.72 -16.71
CA GLN A 11 7.97 2.76 -17.53
C GLN A 11 7.35 4.15 -17.57
N LEU A 12 7.32 4.82 -16.43
CA LEU A 12 6.81 6.18 -16.33
C LEU A 12 7.64 7.13 -17.19
N SER A 13 8.95 7.03 -17.12
CA SER A 13 9.87 7.84 -17.91
C SER A 13 9.69 7.58 -19.41
N LYS A 14 9.45 6.35 -19.80
CA LYS A 14 9.21 5.96 -21.19
C LYS A 14 7.90 6.54 -21.72
N ASN A 15 6.85 6.57 -20.90
CA ASN A 15 5.55 7.12 -21.31
C ASN A 15 5.50 8.63 -21.24
N TRP A 16 6.37 9.24 -20.44
CA TRP A 16 6.45 10.70 -20.27
C TRP A 16 7.87 11.20 -20.52
N PRO A 17 8.34 11.12 -21.78
CA PRO A 17 9.74 11.42 -22.08
C PRO A 17 10.12 12.89 -21.90
N GLY A 18 9.13 13.79 -21.79
CA GLY A 18 9.39 15.20 -21.54
C GLY A 18 9.88 15.52 -20.14
N PHE A 19 9.78 14.56 -19.21
CA PHE A 19 10.20 14.76 -17.83
C PHE A 19 11.50 14.02 -17.55
N LEU A 20 12.36 14.63 -16.73
CA LEU A 20 13.59 13.99 -16.29
C LEU A 20 13.25 12.84 -15.35
N LYS A 21 13.94 11.72 -15.50
CA LYS A 21 13.76 10.55 -14.63
C LYS A 21 13.98 10.91 -13.16
N LYS A 22 14.95 11.78 -12.88
CA LYS A 22 15.24 12.30 -11.55
C LYS A 22 14.05 13.01 -10.93
N ASP A 23 13.33 13.82 -11.72
CA ASP A 23 12.17 14.55 -11.23
C ASP A 23 10.99 13.62 -10.99
N LEU A 24 10.78 12.64 -11.85
CA LEU A 24 9.74 11.63 -11.67
C LEU A 24 9.97 10.82 -10.40
N ASP A 25 11.22 10.44 -10.13
CA ASP A 25 11.58 9.73 -8.92
C ASP A 25 11.30 10.57 -7.67
N LYS A 26 11.69 11.84 -7.71
CA LYS A 26 11.48 12.76 -6.59
C LYS A 26 10.00 12.95 -6.27
N VAL A 27 9.18 13.20 -7.28
CA VAL A 27 7.73 13.39 -7.11
C VAL A 27 7.09 12.12 -6.58
N SER A 28 7.44 10.96 -7.11
CA SER A 28 6.92 9.68 -6.66
C SER A 28 7.25 9.43 -5.19
N SER A 29 8.46 9.74 -4.77
CA SER A 29 8.89 9.58 -3.38
C SER A 29 8.14 10.51 -2.45
N ILE A 30 7.89 11.75 -2.86
CA ILE A 30 7.10 12.71 -2.08
C ILE A 30 5.68 12.19 -1.86
N VAL A 31 5.02 11.71 -2.92
CA VAL A 31 3.66 11.18 -2.84
C VAL A 31 3.60 9.98 -1.90
N LEU A 32 4.50 9.02 -2.08
CA LEU A 32 4.53 7.83 -1.23
C LEU A 32 4.81 8.16 0.23
N ASN A 33 5.68 9.12 0.50
CA ASN A 33 5.98 9.54 1.86
C ASN A 33 4.78 10.23 2.53
N GLU A 34 4.01 11.01 1.79
CA GLU A 34 2.80 11.63 2.31
C GLU A 34 1.74 10.58 2.66
N ILE A 35 1.60 9.55 1.83
CA ILE A 35 0.69 8.43 2.11
C ILE A 35 1.13 7.72 3.40
N LYS A 36 2.42 7.45 3.55
CA LYS A 36 2.97 6.82 4.75
C LYS A 36 2.69 7.64 6.01
N ARG A 37 2.87 8.95 5.93
CA ARG A 37 2.61 9.86 7.06
C ARG A 37 1.14 9.84 7.48
N ALA A 38 0.24 9.91 6.51
CA ALA A 38 -1.19 9.88 6.79
C ALA A 38 -1.59 8.58 7.47
N LEU A 39 -1.12 7.45 6.96
CA LEU A 39 -1.42 6.14 7.53
C LEU A 39 -0.82 5.96 8.92
N LYS A 40 0.38 6.50 9.15
CA LYS A 40 1.02 6.47 10.47
C LYS A 40 0.19 7.21 11.51
N ARG A 41 -0.47 8.30 11.11
CA ARG A 41 -1.34 9.09 11.99
C ARG A 41 -2.72 8.47 12.17
N GLY A 42 -3.00 7.36 11.52
CA GLY A 42 -4.29 6.68 11.58
C GLY A 42 -5.34 7.22 10.63
N HIS A 43 -4.95 8.07 9.69
CA HIS A 43 -5.87 8.59 8.67
C HIS A 43 -6.01 7.58 7.55
N SER A 44 -7.19 7.51 6.93
CA SER A 44 -7.38 6.74 5.71
C SER A 44 -6.95 7.58 4.51
N VAL A 45 -6.44 6.90 3.48
CA VAL A 45 -6.05 7.54 2.23
C VAL A 45 -6.89 6.94 1.11
N GLU A 46 -7.75 7.77 0.53
CA GLU A 46 -8.59 7.36 -0.60
C GLU A 46 -7.99 7.86 -1.89
N LEU A 47 -7.71 6.94 -2.80
CA LEU A 47 -7.27 7.25 -4.15
C LEU A 47 -8.43 6.88 -5.08
N ARG A 48 -9.14 7.91 -5.54
CA ARG A 48 -10.33 7.76 -6.34
C ARG A 48 -10.08 6.91 -7.59
N GLY A 49 -10.91 5.91 -7.79
CA GLY A 49 -10.76 4.97 -8.90
C GLY A 49 -9.75 3.85 -8.65
N PHE A 50 -8.95 3.95 -7.59
CA PHE A 50 -7.95 2.95 -7.23
C PHE A 50 -8.36 2.15 -6.01
N GLY A 51 -8.54 2.83 -4.86
CA GLY A 51 -8.93 2.17 -3.64
C GLY A 51 -8.69 3.03 -2.41
N ILE A 52 -8.88 2.42 -1.26
CA ILE A 52 -8.72 3.07 0.03
C ILE A 52 -7.73 2.30 0.88
N PHE A 53 -6.71 2.99 1.39
CA PHE A 53 -5.78 2.45 2.38
C PHE A 53 -6.24 2.89 3.76
N LYS A 54 -6.37 1.95 4.68
CA LYS A 54 -6.75 2.24 6.06
C LYS A 54 -5.76 1.60 7.02
N THR A 55 -5.49 2.29 8.12
CA THR A 55 -4.72 1.71 9.21
C THR A 55 -5.65 0.95 10.13
N ARG A 56 -5.31 -0.29 10.42
CA ARG A 56 -6.03 -1.14 11.34
C ARG A 56 -5.14 -1.48 12.52
N ILE A 57 -5.69 -1.34 13.72
CA ILE A 57 -4.95 -1.70 14.93
C ILE A 57 -5.27 -3.14 15.29
N GLN A 58 -4.25 -3.99 15.33
CA GLN A 58 -4.39 -5.34 15.84
C GLN A 58 -4.08 -5.30 17.33
N LYS A 59 -5.09 -5.59 18.14
CA LYS A 59 -4.96 -5.57 19.61
C LYS A 59 -3.98 -6.63 20.08
N ALA A 60 -3.31 -6.34 21.19
CA ALA A 60 -2.48 -7.33 21.86
C ALA A 60 -3.31 -8.55 22.22
N SER A 61 -2.76 -9.72 21.99
CA SER A 61 -3.45 -10.96 22.28
C SER A 61 -2.47 -12.04 22.68
N ILE A 62 -3.00 -13.10 23.31
CA ILE A 62 -2.20 -14.28 23.64
C ILE A 62 -2.70 -15.39 22.72
N ARG A 63 -1.82 -15.95 21.92
CA ARG A 63 -2.12 -17.04 21.02
C ARG A 63 -1.31 -18.27 21.39
N ARG A 64 -1.86 -19.44 21.11
CA ARG A 64 -1.17 -20.71 21.37
C ARG A 64 -0.48 -21.16 20.10
N ASN A 65 0.80 -21.52 20.23
CA ASN A 65 1.54 -22.09 19.11
C ASN A 65 0.98 -23.49 18.81
N PRO A 66 0.49 -23.74 17.58
CA PRO A 66 -0.09 -25.05 17.24
C PRO A 66 0.91 -26.20 17.27
N ARG A 67 2.21 -25.93 17.16
CA ARG A 67 3.23 -26.99 17.21
C ARG A 67 3.59 -27.41 18.63
N THR A 68 3.77 -26.43 19.51
CA THR A 68 4.30 -26.68 20.86
C THR A 68 3.27 -26.54 21.95
N GLY A 69 2.12 -25.94 21.64
CA GLY A 69 1.09 -25.62 22.62
C GLY A 69 1.46 -24.46 23.54
N GLN A 70 2.63 -23.85 23.36
CA GLN A 70 3.05 -22.73 24.17
C GLN A 70 2.23 -21.49 23.87
N LYS A 71 1.95 -20.72 24.92
CA LYS A 71 1.29 -19.42 24.77
C LYS A 71 2.30 -18.38 24.30
N VAL A 72 1.94 -17.66 23.22
CA VAL A 72 2.77 -16.60 22.67
C VAL A 72 2.02 -15.28 22.82
N ALA A 73 2.67 -14.31 23.47
CA ALA A 73 2.12 -12.96 23.59
C ALA A 73 2.38 -12.21 22.27
N ILE A 74 1.32 -11.66 21.69
CA ILE A 74 1.40 -10.84 20.49
C ILE A 74 1.15 -9.40 20.90
N ALA A 75 2.13 -8.53 20.64
CA ALA A 75 2.01 -7.12 20.98
C ALA A 75 1.04 -6.42 20.01
N GLU A 76 0.45 -5.33 20.48
CA GLU A 76 -0.38 -4.47 19.65
C GLU A 76 0.46 -3.92 18.49
N LYS A 77 -0.10 -3.96 17.28
CA LYS A 77 0.58 -3.42 16.10
C LYS A 77 -0.42 -2.84 15.11
N LYS A 78 0.08 -1.92 14.29
CA LYS A 78 -0.70 -1.32 13.23
C LYS A 78 -0.47 -2.08 11.92
N GLN A 79 -1.54 -2.31 11.20
CA GLN A 79 -1.51 -2.95 9.88
C GLN A 79 -2.25 -2.08 8.88
N ILE A 80 -1.88 -2.22 7.62
CA ILE A 80 -2.52 -1.49 6.54
C ILE A 80 -3.46 -2.43 5.80
N ASN A 81 -4.71 -2.03 5.68
CA ASN A 81 -5.71 -2.72 4.88
C ASN A 81 -5.98 -1.91 3.62
N PHE A 82 -6.05 -2.59 2.50
CA PHE A 82 -6.38 -1.98 1.22
C PHE A 82 -7.70 -2.53 0.72
N LYS A 83 -8.63 -1.63 0.38
CA LYS A 83 -9.90 -2.00 -0.27
C LYS A 83 -9.90 -1.44 -1.67
N MET A 84 -10.02 -2.33 -2.64
CA MET A 84 -10.04 -1.96 -4.06
C MET A 84 -11.32 -1.20 -4.42
N ALA A 85 -11.18 -0.15 -5.21
CA ALA A 85 -12.35 0.58 -5.75
C ALA A 85 -13.08 -0.27 -6.79
N LYS A 86 -14.39 -0.04 -6.92
CA LYS A 86 -15.22 -0.77 -7.89
C LYS A 86 -14.71 -0.61 -9.32
N ASP A 87 -14.28 0.59 -9.67
CA ASP A 87 -13.77 0.88 -11.02
C ASP A 87 -12.51 0.05 -11.32
N MET A 88 -11.61 -0.06 -10.34
CA MET A 88 -10.42 -0.87 -10.50
C MET A 88 -10.74 -2.36 -10.58
N PHE A 89 -11.69 -2.82 -9.79
CA PHE A 89 -12.15 -4.20 -9.83
C PHE A 89 -12.67 -4.56 -11.21
N LYS A 90 -13.49 -3.68 -11.81
CA LYS A 90 -14.02 -3.89 -13.14
C LYS A 90 -12.92 -3.96 -14.19
N LYS A 91 -11.93 -3.07 -14.11
CA LYS A 91 -10.80 -3.05 -15.06
C LYS A 91 -9.97 -4.31 -14.99
N ILE A 92 -9.68 -4.78 -13.77
CA ILE A 92 -8.85 -5.98 -13.58
C ILE A 92 -9.58 -7.23 -14.07
N ASN A 93 -10.90 -7.29 -13.87
CA ASN A 93 -11.70 -8.47 -14.21
C ASN A 93 -12.40 -8.35 -15.56
N ASN A 94 -12.14 -7.30 -16.33
CA ASN A 94 -12.75 -7.04 -17.64
C ASN A 94 -14.28 -7.07 -17.59
N VAL A 95 -14.85 -6.51 -16.53
CA VAL A 95 -16.29 -6.38 -16.33
C VAL A 95 -16.70 -4.95 -16.61
N ASP A 96 -17.72 -4.76 -17.45
CA ASP A 96 -18.24 -3.42 -17.77
C ASP A 96 -19.27 -2.94 -16.75
#